data_cdc28e2129057dde5df3481bfdd602b2
#
_entry.id   cdc28e2129057dde5df3481bfdd602b2
#
_cell.length_a   1.000
_cell.length_b   1.000
_cell.length_c   1.000
_cell.angle_alpha   90.00
_cell.angle_beta   90.00
_cell.angle_gamma   90.00
#
_symmetry.space_group_name_H-M   'P 1'
#
loop_
_entity.id
_entity.type
_entity.pdbx_description
1 polymer ?
#
loop_
_entity_poly.entity_id
_entity_poly.type
_entity_poly.pdbx_seq_one_letter_code
_entity_poly.pdbx_strand_id
1 'polypeptide(L)'
;MTKRALLVGSNFSAVPLLFALKRRGLHISVCGNRPDEPCHAHAHQSHFIDYSDPNALLALVENGDFDFIVPTGNDVAYMSTSFVAEKLGFPRFDSMETATIIHTKQAFRSFTEQHDIPAPRSVRLHGDSPVETGALRYPLLVKPSDSFSGRGVTKVFDRTELAGAIADAQRNSRAVEIVIEEFIEGSLHSHSAFIKDQEIVFDVFVDEYCTVYPYQVDSSNHPSRLSETVRSKTRAIMARVVKLLGLQDGLIHTQFLSNGDDVWIVECMRRCPGDLYGSLVDQSLGIDYADLVITLLLGEEFSAEPRFDPPLFFGRHTITSDTPSTPFSFSHSIPSSDVRITQLKTTGKPMNAAPLDKLAILYARFESRDEMLKVAPDFKTFISLQTMQGDLA
;
A
#
# COMPACT_ATOMS: atom_id res chain seq x y z
N MET A 1 6.25 25.38 23.92
CA MET A 1 5.20 24.36 24.11
C MET A 1 5.56 23.15 23.25
N THR A 2 5.28 21.95 23.72
CA THR A 2 5.50 20.72 22.93
C THR A 2 4.50 20.68 21.78
N LYS A 3 4.95 20.56 20.54
CA LYS A 3 4.07 20.44 19.37
C LYS A 3 3.24 19.15 19.44
N ARG A 4 2.04 19.19 18.89
CA ARG A 4 1.04 18.11 18.95
C ARG A 4 0.74 17.57 17.56
N ALA A 5 0.76 16.25 17.43
CA ALA A 5 0.41 15.56 16.18
C ALA A 5 -0.80 14.63 16.40
N LEU A 6 -1.72 14.63 15.45
CA LEU A 6 -2.78 13.63 15.37
C LEU A 6 -2.42 12.60 14.30
N LEU A 7 -2.22 11.34 14.70
CA LEU A 7 -2.06 10.20 13.80
C LEU A 7 -3.44 9.64 13.46
N VAL A 8 -3.81 9.66 12.17
CA VAL A 8 -5.11 9.24 11.67
C VAL A 8 -5.04 7.78 11.22
N GLY A 9 -5.56 6.89 12.08
CA GLY A 9 -5.47 5.44 11.98
C GLY A 9 -4.59 4.86 13.09
N SER A 10 -4.91 3.64 13.53
CA SER A 10 -4.37 3.04 14.76
C SER A 10 -3.79 1.64 14.57
N ASN A 11 -3.88 1.07 13.35
CA ASN A 11 -3.49 -0.30 13.08
C ASN A 11 -1.95 -0.52 13.11
N PHE A 12 -1.51 -1.77 12.99
CA PHE A 12 -0.10 -2.15 13.07
C PHE A 12 0.79 -1.45 12.03
N SER A 13 0.27 -1.12 10.84
CA SER A 13 1.08 -0.46 9.81
C SER A 13 1.35 1.01 10.11
N ALA A 14 0.63 1.61 11.06
CA ALA A 14 0.85 2.96 11.56
C ALA A 14 1.95 3.05 12.63
N VAL A 15 2.32 1.92 13.24
CA VAL A 15 3.29 1.89 14.35
C VAL A 15 4.64 2.53 14.00
N PRO A 16 5.25 2.28 12.83
CA PRO A 16 6.50 2.96 12.48
C PRO A 16 6.37 4.48 12.43
N LEU A 17 5.27 5.03 11.89
CA LEU A 17 5.00 6.47 11.86
C LEU A 17 4.81 7.05 13.27
N LEU A 18 4.09 6.33 14.13
CA LEU A 18 3.93 6.70 15.53
C LEU A 18 5.29 6.86 16.23
N PHE A 19 6.19 5.90 16.05
CA PHE A 19 7.51 5.95 16.67
C PHE A 19 8.41 7.03 16.05
N ALA A 20 8.31 7.28 14.75
CA ALA A 20 9.00 8.39 14.10
C ALA A 20 8.58 9.76 14.67
N LEU A 21 7.28 9.94 14.94
CA LEU A 21 6.76 11.14 15.63
C LEU A 21 7.24 11.22 17.08
N LYS A 22 7.26 10.08 17.81
CA LYS A 22 7.75 10.04 19.20
C LYS A 22 9.22 10.43 19.33
N ARG A 23 10.07 9.98 18.41
CA ARG A 23 11.50 10.35 18.41
C ARG A 23 11.73 11.86 18.28
N ARG A 24 10.78 12.57 17.66
CA ARG A 24 10.81 14.05 17.55
C ARG A 24 10.29 14.77 18.81
N GLY A 25 9.92 14.02 19.85
CA GLY A 25 9.42 14.60 21.11
C GLY A 25 8.03 15.25 20.98
N LEU A 26 7.24 14.89 19.98
CA LEU A 26 5.88 15.40 19.80
C LEU A 26 4.92 14.77 20.80
N HIS A 27 3.91 15.52 21.22
CA HIS A 27 2.76 14.96 21.91
C HIS A 27 1.82 14.32 20.86
N ILE A 28 1.59 13.01 20.94
CA ILE A 28 0.88 12.26 19.92
C ILE A 28 -0.50 11.87 20.42
N SER A 29 -1.51 12.28 19.67
CA SER A 29 -2.86 11.74 19.71
C SER A 29 -3.05 10.76 18.57
N VAL A 30 -3.85 9.71 18.80
CA VAL A 30 -4.21 8.72 17.78
C VAL A 30 -5.72 8.67 17.68
N CYS A 31 -6.28 8.62 16.46
CA CYS A 31 -7.68 8.34 16.25
C CYS A 31 -7.92 7.05 15.46
N GLY A 32 -8.98 6.32 15.86
CA GLY A 32 -9.41 5.08 15.23
C GLY A 32 -10.53 4.44 16.05
N ASN A 33 -11.42 3.70 15.41
CA ASN A 33 -12.62 3.14 16.04
C ASN A 33 -12.42 1.75 16.68
N ARG A 34 -11.17 1.23 16.69
CA ARG A 34 -10.82 -0.08 17.27
C ARG A 34 -9.86 0.09 18.45
N PRO A 35 -10.35 0.01 19.68
CA PRO A 35 -9.53 0.24 20.88
C PRO A 35 -8.38 -0.76 21.09
N ASP A 36 -8.48 -1.93 20.49
CA ASP A 36 -7.49 -3.01 20.56
C ASP A 36 -6.32 -2.85 19.56
N GLU A 37 -6.38 -1.86 18.68
CA GLU A 37 -5.29 -1.59 17.74
C GLU A 37 -4.05 -1.00 18.43
N PRO A 38 -2.82 -1.39 17.99
CA PRO A 38 -1.60 -1.19 18.77
C PRO A 38 -1.22 0.27 19.00
N CYS A 39 -1.56 1.19 18.08
CA CYS A 39 -1.15 2.59 18.25
C CYS A 39 -1.81 3.25 19.46
N HIS A 40 -3.02 2.84 19.87
CA HIS A 40 -3.70 3.37 21.04
C HIS A 40 -2.91 3.12 22.34
N ALA A 41 -2.26 1.95 22.45
CA ALA A 41 -1.44 1.61 23.61
C ALA A 41 -0.17 2.46 23.76
N HIS A 42 0.26 3.10 22.69
CA HIS A 42 1.50 3.88 22.62
C HIS A 42 1.28 5.39 22.43
N ALA A 43 0.06 5.83 22.26
CA ALA A 43 -0.31 7.26 22.16
C ALA A 43 -0.26 7.95 23.52
N HIS A 44 -0.11 9.30 23.53
CA HIS A 44 -0.34 10.09 24.73
C HIS A 44 -1.84 10.32 24.97
N GLN A 45 -2.63 10.33 23.88
CA GLN A 45 -4.08 10.45 23.94
C GLN A 45 -4.71 9.62 22.79
N SER A 46 -5.84 8.98 23.08
CA SER A 46 -6.62 8.22 22.11
C SER A 46 -8.00 8.82 21.90
N HIS A 47 -8.41 8.88 20.63
CA HIS A 47 -9.74 9.33 20.21
C HIS A 47 -10.42 8.20 19.45
N PHE A 48 -11.49 7.65 20.02
CA PHE A 48 -12.23 6.54 19.43
C PHE A 48 -13.32 7.04 18.50
N ILE A 49 -12.91 7.46 17.30
CA ILE A 49 -13.79 7.93 16.23
C ILE A 49 -13.60 7.08 14.97
N ASP A 50 -14.61 7.04 14.12
CA ASP A 50 -14.48 6.52 12.77
C ASP A 50 -13.96 7.61 11.84
N TYR A 51 -12.66 7.57 11.54
CA TYR A 51 -12.05 8.53 10.62
C TYR A 51 -12.48 8.33 9.16
N SER A 52 -13.22 7.28 8.83
CA SER A 52 -13.83 7.13 7.49
C SER A 52 -14.99 8.12 7.26
N ASP A 53 -15.50 8.70 8.34
CA ASP A 53 -16.33 9.91 8.29
C ASP A 53 -15.43 11.16 8.38
N PRO A 54 -15.17 11.85 7.26
CA PRO A 54 -14.31 13.02 7.23
C PRO A 54 -14.84 14.19 8.09
N ASN A 55 -16.17 14.26 8.32
CA ASN A 55 -16.75 15.30 9.19
C ASN A 55 -16.49 15.00 10.67
N ALA A 56 -16.51 13.73 11.08
CA ALA A 56 -16.12 13.35 12.45
C ALA A 56 -14.64 13.67 12.71
N LEU A 57 -13.77 13.43 11.71
CA LEU A 57 -12.35 13.81 11.79
C LEU A 57 -12.18 15.34 11.83
N LEU A 58 -12.93 16.09 11.00
CA LEU A 58 -12.90 17.55 10.98
C LEU A 58 -13.27 18.11 12.35
N ALA A 59 -14.37 17.66 12.93
CA ALA A 59 -14.81 18.10 14.26
C ALA A 59 -13.77 17.79 15.36
N LEU A 60 -13.08 16.65 15.28
CA LEU A 60 -12.00 16.32 16.21
C LEU A 60 -10.83 17.31 16.07
N VAL A 61 -10.43 17.63 14.84
CA VAL A 61 -9.29 18.53 14.60
C VAL A 61 -9.61 19.97 14.93
N GLU A 62 -10.82 20.46 14.61
CA GLU A 62 -11.29 21.82 14.97
C GLU A 62 -11.33 22.06 16.49
N ASN A 63 -11.73 21.04 17.25
CA ASN A 63 -11.80 21.13 18.71
C ASN A 63 -10.48 20.72 19.40
N GLY A 64 -9.51 20.23 18.64
CA GLY A 64 -8.18 19.86 19.11
C GLY A 64 -7.17 20.98 18.86
N ASP A 65 -6.06 20.90 19.54
CA ASP A 65 -4.94 21.82 19.36
C ASP A 65 -3.79 21.01 18.72
N PHE A 66 -3.87 20.79 17.40
CA PHE A 66 -2.91 19.98 16.64
C PHE A 66 -2.09 20.85 15.69
N ASP A 67 -0.76 20.78 15.83
CA ASP A 67 0.18 21.39 14.88
C ASP A 67 0.29 20.59 13.57
N PHE A 68 0.06 19.27 13.66
CA PHE A 68 0.20 18.34 12.55
C PHE A 68 -0.89 17.28 12.56
N ILE A 69 -1.35 16.91 11.37
CA ILE A 69 -2.18 15.74 11.13
C ILE A 69 -1.41 14.77 10.22
N VAL A 70 -1.42 13.49 10.53
CA VAL A 70 -0.58 12.48 9.86
C VAL A 70 -1.44 11.30 9.43
N PRO A 71 -1.64 11.08 8.13
CA PRO A 71 -2.36 9.91 7.65
C PRO A 71 -1.50 8.65 7.77
N THR A 72 -2.14 7.53 8.07
CA THR A 72 -1.49 6.22 8.12
C THR A 72 -1.51 5.49 6.78
N GLY A 73 -1.08 4.23 6.77
CA GLY A 73 -0.94 3.41 5.56
C GLY A 73 -2.25 2.88 4.98
N ASN A 74 -3.33 3.67 4.94
CA ASN A 74 -4.56 3.31 4.21
C ASN A 74 -5.18 4.52 3.49
N ASP A 75 -5.87 4.24 2.39
CA ASP A 75 -6.40 5.26 1.49
C ASP A 75 -7.49 6.11 2.17
N VAL A 76 -8.33 5.51 3.00
CA VAL A 76 -9.39 6.21 3.72
C VAL A 76 -8.80 7.23 4.70
N ALA A 77 -7.75 6.85 5.44
CA ALA A 77 -7.07 7.77 6.34
C ALA A 77 -6.46 8.96 5.57
N TYR A 78 -5.83 8.69 4.42
CA TYR A 78 -5.25 9.75 3.59
C TYR A 78 -6.34 10.70 3.07
N MET A 79 -7.42 10.16 2.49
CA MET A 79 -8.51 10.96 1.91
C MET A 79 -9.20 11.83 2.96
N SER A 80 -9.54 11.27 4.12
CA SER A 80 -10.16 12.03 5.21
C SER A 80 -9.20 13.08 5.78
N THR A 81 -7.89 12.76 5.88
CA THR A 81 -6.88 13.73 6.33
C THR A 81 -6.71 14.86 5.32
N SER A 82 -6.68 14.56 4.02
CA SER A 82 -6.60 15.58 2.96
C SER A 82 -7.82 16.50 2.96
N PHE A 83 -9.02 15.95 3.18
CA PHE A 83 -10.24 16.75 3.34
C PHE A 83 -10.13 17.74 4.50
N VAL A 84 -9.68 17.27 5.65
CA VAL A 84 -9.49 18.13 6.83
C VAL A 84 -8.38 19.15 6.59
N ALA A 85 -7.29 18.74 5.96
CA ALA A 85 -6.17 19.62 5.64
C ALA A 85 -6.60 20.76 4.71
N GLU A 86 -7.37 20.48 3.67
CA GLU A 86 -7.90 21.50 2.75
C GLU A 86 -8.86 22.47 3.47
N LYS A 87 -9.74 21.96 4.36
CA LYS A 87 -10.68 22.78 5.12
C LYS A 87 -10.02 23.72 6.13
N LEU A 88 -8.99 23.23 6.82
CA LEU A 88 -8.34 23.95 7.92
C LEU A 88 -7.00 24.58 7.56
N GLY A 89 -6.53 24.39 6.31
CA GLY A 89 -5.29 25.00 5.81
C GLY A 89 -4.03 24.32 6.35
N PHE A 90 -4.05 23.03 6.66
CA PHE A 90 -2.80 22.32 6.98
C PHE A 90 -1.92 22.21 5.73
N PRO A 91 -0.64 22.55 5.83
CA PRO A 91 0.26 22.54 4.69
C PRO A 91 0.67 21.12 4.29
N ARG A 92 1.24 20.97 3.07
CA ARG A 92 1.84 19.73 2.54
C ARG A 92 0.87 18.60 2.27
N PHE A 93 -0.39 18.94 2.05
CA PHE A 93 -1.39 18.03 1.50
C PHE A 93 -1.75 18.45 0.09
N ASP A 94 -1.97 17.46 -0.75
CA ASP A 94 -2.54 17.72 -2.07
C ASP A 94 -3.99 18.18 -1.92
N SER A 95 -4.51 18.92 -2.92
CA SER A 95 -5.93 19.25 -2.97
C SER A 95 -6.80 18.00 -3.00
N MET A 96 -8.06 18.10 -2.57
CA MET A 96 -9.01 16.98 -2.67
C MET A 96 -9.20 16.52 -4.12
N GLU A 97 -9.10 17.41 -5.09
CA GLU A 97 -9.12 17.05 -6.50
C GLU A 97 -7.95 16.14 -6.88
N THR A 98 -6.73 16.53 -6.54
CA THR A 98 -5.51 15.74 -6.77
C THR A 98 -5.54 14.42 -6.00
N ALA A 99 -5.92 14.45 -4.73
CA ALA A 99 -6.06 13.25 -3.92
C ALA A 99 -7.07 12.27 -4.53
N THR A 100 -8.20 12.76 -5.02
CA THR A 100 -9.23 11.94 -5.69
C THR A 100 -8.71 11.32 -6.97
N ILE A 101 -7.97 12.08 -7.79
CA ILE A 101 -7.34 11.54 -9.01
C ILE A 101 -6.44 10.35 -8.67
N ILE A 102 -5.59 10.48 -7.65
CA ILE A 102 -4.61 9.44 -7.30
C ILE A 102 -5.27 8.22 -6.66
N HIS A 103 -6.20 8.43 -5.73
CA HIS A 103 -6.75 7.36 -4.88
C HIS A 103 -8.02 6.70 -5.45
N THR A 104 -8.57 7.19 -6.58
CA THR A 104 -9.72 6.57 -7.23
C THR A 104 -9.29 5.93 -8.55
N LYS A 105 -9.41 4.60 -8.66
CA LYS A 105 -8.97 3.85 -9.85
C LYS A 105 -9.43 4.48 -11.15
N GLN A 106 -10.69 4.88 -11.18
CA GLN A 106 -11.32 5.45 -12.34
C GLN A 106 -10.74 6.83 -12.71
N ALA A 107 -10.61 7.74 -11.73
CA ALA A 107 -10.06 9.07 -11.97
C ALA A 107 -8.59 8.97 -12.41
N PHE A 108 -7.83 8.06 -11.80
CA PHE A 108 -6.44 7.80 -12.19
C PHE A 108 -6.34 7.27 -13.63
N ARG A 109 -7.21 6.34 -14.05
CA ARG A 109 -7.23 5.87 -15.45
C ARG A 109 -7.55 6.98 -16.45
N SER A 110 -8.51 7.86 -16.12
CA SER A 110 -8.79 9.03 -16.97
C SER A 110 -7.60 9.97 -17.08
N PHE A 111 -6.95 10.23 -15.95
CA PHE A 111 -5.74 11.04 -15.91
C PHE A 111 -4.63 10.42 -16.77
N THR A 112 -4.38 9.11 -16.62
CA THR A 112 -3.34 8.43 -17.41
C THR A 112 -3.62 8.47 -18.91
N GLU A 113 -4.87 8.29 -19.32
CA GLU A 113 -5.30 8.39 -20.73
C GLU A 113 -5.15 9.80 -21.25
N GLN A 114 -5.64 10.82 -20.53
CA GLN A 114 -5.58 12.22 -20.94
C GLN A 114 -4.14 12.73 -21.11
N HIS A 115 -3.22 12.19 -20.35
CA HIS A 115 -1.83 12.66 -20.34
C HIS A 115 -0.84 11.67 -20.94
N ASP A 116 -1.28 10.65 -21.69
CA ASP A 116 -0.41 9.62 -22.28
C ASP A 116 0.58 9.01 -21.27
N ILE A 117 0.11 8.75 -20.05
CA ILE A 117 0.87 8.00 -19.05
C ILE A 117 0.66 6.50 -19.33
N PRO A 118 1.71 5.70 -19.49
CA PRO A 118 1.57 4.27 -19.73
C PRO A 118 0.81 3.57 -18.60
N ALA A 119 -0.36 3.02 -18.91
CA ALA A 119 -1.23 2.30 -17.99
C ALA A 119 -2.04 1.26 -18.76
N PRO A 120 -2.64 0.23 -18.11
CA PRO A 120 -3.56 -0.68 -18.78
C PRO A 120 -4.72 0.08 -19.40
N ARG A 121 -5.04 -0.21 -20.67
CA ARG A 121 -6.23 0.37 -21.33
C ARG A 121 -7.47 -0.11 -20.61
N SER A 122 -8.43 0.79 -20.41
CA SER A 122 -9.61 0.47 -19.61
C SER A 122 -10.86 1.09 -20.18
N VAL A 123 -12.00 0.47 -19.84
CA VAL A 123 -13.34 1.06 -19.99
C VAL A 123 -14.06 1.03 -18.66
N ARG A 124 -15.03 1.90 -18.49
CA ARG A 124 -15.85 2.03 -17.29
C ARG A 124 -17.22 1.47 -17.54
N LEU A 125 -17.73 0.76 -16.57
CA LEU A 125 -19.11 0.34 -16.55
C LEU A 125 -19.80 1.04 -15.37
N HIS A 126 -20.90 1.72 -15.67
CA HIS A 126 -21.70 2.41 -14.67
C HIS A 126 -23.08 1.74 -14.56
N GLY A 127 -23.37 1.17 -13.40
CA GLY A 127 -24.64 0.48 -13.16
C GLY A 127 -24.90 -0.68 -14.12
N ASP A 128 -26.11 -0.73 -14.64
CA ASP A 128 -26.59 -1.76 -15.60
C ASP A 128 -26.37 -1.36 -17.06
N SER A 129 -25.46 -0.41 -17.32
CA SER A 129 -25.16 0.02 -18.69
C SER A 129 -24.71 -1.15 -19.56
N PRO A 130 -25.03 -1.17 -20.87
CA PRO A 130 -24.52 -2.18 -21.78
C PRO A 130 -22.98 -2.26 -21.72
N VAL A 131 -22.46 -3.47 -21.64
CA VAL A 131 -21.02 -3.73 -21.57
C VAL A 131 -20.42 -3.58 -22.96
N GLU A 132 -19.88 -2.42 -23.22
CA GLU A 132 -19.10 -2.16 -24.43
C GLU A 132 -17.61 -2.17 -24.08
N THR A 133 -16.94 -3.31 -24.30
CA THR A 133 -15.50 -3.42 -24.11
C THR A 133 -14.69 -2.72 -25.20
N GLY A 134 -15.37 -2.25 -26.25
CA GLY A 134 -14.75 -1.49 -27.33
C GLY A 134 -13.56 -2.20 -27.96
N ALA A 135 -12.43 -1.52 -28.02
CA ALA A 135 -11.19 -2.02 -28.60
C ALA A 135 -10.26 -2.72 -27.57
N LEU A 136 -10.76 -3.09 -26.37
CA LEU A 136 -9.97 -3.84 -25.40
C LEU A 136 -9.70 -5.27 -25.88
N ARG A 137 -8.50 -5.74 -25.63
CA ARG A 137 -8.06 -7.10 -26.00
C ARG A 137 -8.08 -8.02 -24.79
N TYR A 138 -8.67 -9.20 -24.98
CA TYR A 138 -8.62 -10.27 -23.97
C TYR A 138 -7.19 -10.83 -23.79
N PRO A 139 -6.83 -11.33 -22.60
CA PRO A 139 -7.68 -11.39 -21.39
C PRO A 139 -7.92 -10.01 -20.78
N LEU A 140 -9.04 -9.87 -20.03
CA LEU A 140 -9.40 -8.64 -19.32
C LEU A 140 -9.40 -8.87 -17.81
N LEU A 141 -9.21 -7.80 -17.03
CA LEU A 141 -9.46 -7.77 -15.60
C LEU A 141 -10.72 -6.95 -15.33
N VAL A 142 -11.68 -7.54 -14.63
CA VAL A 142 -12.88 -6.86 -14.13
C VAL A 142 -12.67 -6.56 -12.66
N LYS A 143 -12.80 -5.29 -12.25
CA LYS A 143 -12.45 -4.82 -10.90
C LYS A 143 -13.54 -3.91 -10.34
N PRO A 144 -13.90 -4.01 -9.05
CA PRO A 144 -14.63 -2.96 -8.35
C PRO A 144 -13.81 -1.67 -8.33
N SER A 145 -14.45 -0.50 -8.46
CA SER A 145 -13.73 0.79 -8.43
C SER A 145 -13.18 1.13 -7.04
N ASP A 146 -13.83 0.67 -5.98
CA ASP A 146 -13.60 1.01 -4.58
C ASP A 146 -13.01 -0.12 -3.73
N SER A 147 -12.60 -1.24 -4.34
CA SER A 147 -11.97 -2.34 -3.63
C SER A 147 -10.44 -2.25 -3.62
N PHE A 148 -9.84 -2.85 -2.61
CA PHE A 148 -8.39 -2.97 -2.43
C PHE A 148 -8.02 -4.42 -2.11
N SER A 149 -6.73 -4.75 -2.17
CA SER A 149 -6.20 -6.10 -1.90
C SER A 149 -6.75 -7.17 -2.84
N GLY A 150 -6.98 -6.87 -4.10
CA GLY A 150 -7.44 -7.84 -5.12
C GLY A 150 -8.88 -8.34 -4.96
N ARG A 151 -9.67 -7.85 -4.00
CA ARG A 151 -11.04 -8.32 -3.76
C ARG A 151 -11.95 -7.99 -4.92
N GLY A 152 -12.70 -9.01 -5.39
CA GLY A 152 -13.62 -8.88 -6.51
C GLY A 152 -12.94 -8.64 -7.87
N VAL A 153 -11.64 -8.89 -7.97
CA VAL A 153 -10.89 -8.81 -9.24
C VAL A 153 -10.95 -10.17 -9.93
N THR A 154 -11.51 -10.20 -11.12
CA THR A 154 -11.65 -11.42 -11.92
C THR A 154 -10.96 -11.25 -13.28
N LYS A 155 -10.11 -12.20 -13.65
CA LYS A 155 -9.54 -12.30 -15.00
C LYS A 155 -10.47 -13.07 -15.89
N VAL A 156 -10.83 -12.51 -17.03
CA VAL A 156 -11.73 -13.11 -18.03
C VAL A 156 -10.98 -13.30 -19.36
N PHE A 157 -11.15 -14.45 -19.97
CA PHE A 157 -10.44 -14.82 -21.21
C PHE A 157 -11.26 -14.58 -22.47
N ASP A 158 -12.57 -14.50 -22.34
CA ASP A 158 -13.48 -14.22 -23.45
C ASP A 158 -14.77 -13.52 -22.99
N ARG A 159 -15.62 -13.20 -23.95
CA ARG A 159 -16.87 -12.47 -23.71
C ARG A 159 -17.91 -13.24 -22.89
N THR A 160 -17.84 -14.56 -22.89
CA THR A 160 -18.83 -15.40 -22.18
C THR A 160 -18.67 -15.33 -20.67
N GLU A 161 -17.45 -15.10 -20.18
CA GLU A 161 -17.12 -14.97 -18.76
C GLU A 161 -17.44 -13.58 -18.20
N LEU A 162 -17.59 -12.57 -19.07
CA LEU A 162 -17.62 -11.16 -18.67
C LEU A 162 -18.81 -10.81 -17.76
N ALA A 163 -20.01 -11.33 -18.06
CA ALA A 163 -21.20 -11.05 -17.27
C ALA A 163 -21.09 -11.58 -15.83
N GLY A 164 -20.53 -12.79 -15.67
CA GLY A 164 -20.29 -13.37 -14.34
C GLY A 164 -19.26 -12.57 -13.53
N ALA A 165 -18.16 -12.13 -14.18
CA ALA A 165 -17.12 -11.32 -13.55
C ALA A 165 -17.63 -9.94 -13.12
N ILE A 166 -18.49 -9.31 -13.93
CA ILE A 166 -19.13 -8.03 -13.58
C ILE A 166 -20.03 -8.20 -12.35
N ALA A 167 -20.89 -9.23 -12.33
CA ALA A 167 -21.75 -9.50 -11.19
C ALA A 167 -20.95 -9.79 -9.91
N ASP A 168 -19.79 -10.43 -10.02
CA ASP A 168 -18.89 -10.65 -8.90
C ASP A 168 -18.27 -9.35 -8.40
N ALA A 169 -17.76 -8.52 -9.30
CA ALA A 169 -17.22 -7.21 -8.96
C ALA A 169 -18.28 -6.32 -8.29
N GLN A 170 -19.53 -6.33 -8.77
CA GLN A 170 -20.66 -5.60 -8.16
C GLN A 170 -20.93 -6.04 -6.73
N ARG A 171 -20.91 -7.34 -6.44
CA ARG A 171 -21.10 -7.86 -5.09
C ARG A 171 -20.01 -7.44 -4.11
N ASN A 172 -18.80 -7.18 -4.61
CA ASN A 172 -17.64 -6.77 -3.81
C ASN A 172 -17.42 -5.25 -3.77
N SER A 173 -18.30 -4.47 -4.36
CA SER A 173 -18.25 -3.00 -4.42
C SER A 173 -19.34 -2.36 -3.57
N ARG A 174 -19.04 -1.21 -2.98
CA ARG A 174 -20.03 -0.29 -2.42
C ARG A 174 -20.42 0.78 -3.44
N ALA A 175 -19.58 1.01 -4.43
CA ALA A 175 -19.85 1.89 -5.56
C ALA A 175 -20.56 1.11 -6.66
N VAL A 176 -21.32 1.82 -7.51
CA VAL A 176 -22.02 1.23 -8.66
C VAL A 176 -21.07 1.06 -9.87
N GLU A 177 -19.83 1.46 -9.73
CA GLU A 177 -18.87 1.54 -10.82
C GLU A 177 -17.88 0.37 -10.83
N ILE A 178 -17.60 -0.14 -12.02
CA ILE A 178 -16.63 -1.19 -12.29
C ILE A 178 -15.64 -0.71 -13.34
N VAL A 179 -14.40 -1.10 -13.18
CA VAL A 179 -13.33 -0.89 -14.17
C VAL A 179 -13.03 -2.21 -14.87
N ILE A 180 -13.03 -2.21 -16.19
CA ILE A 180 -12.61 -3.33 -17.03
C ILE A 180 -11.32 -2.91 -17.73
N GLU A 181 -10.25 -3.66 -17.52
CA GLU A 181 -8.90 -3.33 -18.04
C GLU A 181 -8.33 -4.47 -18.87
N GLU A 182 -7.49 -4.14 -19.86
CA GLU A 182 -6.64 -5.15 -20.50
C GLU A 182 -5.70 -5.76 -19.44
N PHE A 183 -5.61 -7.10 -19.42
CA PHE A 183 -4.63 -7.78 -18.60
C PHE A 183 -3.25 -7.62 -19.22
N ILE A 184 -2.35 -6.99 -18.49
CA ILE A 184 -0.94 -6.87 -18.91
C ILE A 184 -0.15 -8.04 -18.32
N GLU A 185 0.45 -8.81 -19.19
CA GLU A 185 1.41 -9.85 -18.79
C GLU A 185 2.75 -9.20 -18.45
N GLY A 186 3.22 -9.42 -17.23
CA GLY A 186 4.45 -8.82 -16.74
C GLY A 186 4.70 -9.10 -15.27
N SER A 187 5.88 -8.72 -14.78
CA SER A 187 6.21 -8.78 -13.37
C SER A 187 5.73 -7.54 -12.64
N LEU A 188 5.24 -7.73 -11.42
CA LEU A 188 4.77 -6.65 -10.56
C LEU A 188 5.92 -6.07 -9.74
N HIS A 189 5.96 -4.76 -9.67
CA HIS A 189 6.94 -4.00 -8.92
C HIS A 189 6.29 -2.81 -8.25
N SER A 190 6.97 -2.28 -7.23
CA SER A 190 6.63 -0.97 -6.66
C SER A 190 7.80 0.00 -6.75
N HIS A 191 7.44 1.28 -6.81
CA HIS A 191 8.33 2.41 -6.76
C HIS A 191 7.84 3.37 -5.68
N SER A 192 8.63 3.56 -4.63
CA SER A 192 8.41 4.57 -3.61
C SER A 192 9.31 5.76 -3.89
N ALA A 193 8.71 6.90 -4.22
CA ALA A 193 9.43 8.14 -4.51
C ALA A 193 9.12 9.20 -3.45
N PHE A 194 10.15 9.80 -2.89
CA PHE A 194 10.07 10.92 -1.95
C PHE A 194 10.21 12.21 -2.74
N ILE A 195 9.21 13.08 -2.63
CA ILE A 195 9.06 14.30 -3.41
C ILE A 195 9.39 15.49 -2.50
N LYS A 196 10.24 16.37 -2.98
CA LYS A 196 10.48 17.69 -2.42
C LYS A 196 10.55 18.72 -3.54
N ASP A 197 9.85 19.84 -3.38
CA ASP A 197 9.80 20.90 -4.39
C ASP A 197 9.44 20.38 -5.79
N GLN A 198 8.48 19.43 -5.89
CA GLN A 198 8.04 18.74 -7.11
C GLN A 198 9.14 17.96 -7.86
N GLU A 199 10.23 17.62 -7.18
CA GLU A 199 11.26 16.74 -7.72
C GLU A 199 11.38 15.46 -6.87
N ILE A 200 11.74 14.34 -7.51
CA ILE A 200 12.04 13.10 -6.81
C ILE A 200 13.46 13.20 -6.24
N VAL A 201 13.56 13.30 -4.92
CA VAL A 201 14.84 13.49 -4.21
C VAL A 201 15.44 12.18 -3.70
N PHE A 202 14.62 11.14 -3.54
CA PHE A 202 15.04 9.78 -3.19
C PHE A 202 14.00 8.79 -3.66
N ASP A 203 14.41 7.60 -4.10
CA ASP A 203 13.48 6.55 -4.51
C ASP A 203 13.98 5.13 -4.24
N VAL A 204 13.03 4.20 -4.16
CA VAL A 204 13.27 2.78 -3.93
C VAL A 204 12.39 1.94 -4.84
N PHE A 205 12.98 0.89 -5.45
CA PHE A 205 12.27 -0.10 -6.26
C PHE A 205 12.26 -1.47 -5.57
N VAL A 206 11.10 -2.10 -5.51
CA VAL A 206 10.89 -3.39 -4.86
C VAL A 206 10.18 -4.33 -5.84
N ASP A 207 10.57 -5.60 -5.87
CA ASP A 207 9.80 -6.63 -6.60
C ASP A 207 8.65 -7.12 -5.72
N GLU A 208 7.49 -7.36 -6.32
CA GLU A 208 6.28 -7.75 -5.60
C GLU A 208 5.67 -9.02 -6.19
N TYR A 209 5.12 -9.87 -5.31
CA TYR A 209 4.53 -11.16 -5.68
C TYR A 209 3.18 -11.35 -4.97
N CYS A 210 2.23 -11.95 -5.70
CA CYS A 210 0.90 -12.32 -5.21
C CYS A 210 0.82 -13.84 -5.20
N THR A 211 1.11 -14.49 -4.08
CA THR A 211 1.30 -15.94 -4.01
C THR A 211 0.19 -16.67 -3.26
N VAL A 212 -0.54 -16.00 -2.39
CA VAL A 212 -1.62 -16.57 -1.58
C VAL A 212 -2.99 -16.20 -2.14
N TYR A 213 -3.25 -14.91 -2.32
CA TYR A 213 -4.50 -14.42 -2.88
C TYR A 213 -4.23 -13.65 -4.19
N PRO A 214 -4.96 -13.91 -5.28
CA PRO A 214 -4.73 -13.23 -6.55
C PRO A 214 -4.80 -11.71 -6.41
N TYR A 215 -3.82 -11.02 -7.01
CA TYR A 215 -3.72 -9.55 -7.03
C TYR A 215 -3.55 -8.87 -5.67
N GLN A 216 -3.28 -9.63 -4.59
CA GLN A 216 -2.82 -9.10 -3.32
C GLN A 216 -1.34 -9.41 -3.13
N VAL A 217 -0.53 -8.37 -2.95
CA VAL A 217 0.90 -8.56 -2.64
C VAL A 217 1.04 -9.16 -1.24
N ASP A 218 1.64 -10.32 -1.17
CA ASP A 218 1.98 -11.00 0.09
C ASP A 218 3.48 -11.22 0.26
N SER A 219 4.25 -11.16 -0.83
CA SER A 219 5.70 -11.29 -0.80
C SER A 219 6.38 -10.18 -1.58
N SER A 220 7.57 -9.78 -1.14
CA SER A 220 8.35 -8.70 -1.77
C SER A 220 9.83 -8.91 -1.52
N ASN A 221 10.70 -8.36 -2.38
CA ASN A 221 12.14 -8.35 -2.12
C ASN A 221 12.81 -7.05 -2.55
N HIS A 222 13.87 -6.70 -1.85
CA HIS A 222 14.76 -5.57 -2.16
C HIS A 222 16.23 -6.00 -1.99
N PRO A 223 17.13 -5.55 -2.90
CA PRO A 223 16.90 -4.69 -4.07
C PRO A 223 16.16 -5.40 -5.20
N SER A 224 15.42 -4.63 -5.98
CA SER A 224 14.67 -5.12 -7.13
C SER A 224 15.58 -5.65 -8.24
N ARG A 225 15.07 -6.63 -9.01
CA ARG A 225 15.72 -7.20 -10.20
C ARG A 225 15.66 -6.32 -11.45
N LEU A 226 14.93 -5.22 -11.41
CA LEU A 226 14.73 -4.33 -12.55
C LEU A 226 16.05 -3.81 -13.12
N SER A 227 16.12 -3.72 -14.45
CA SER A 227 17.21 -3.05 -15.16
C SER A 227 17.20 -1.54 -14.90
N GLU A 228 18.35 -0.90 -15.06
CA GLU A 228 18.41 0.56 -14.93
C GLU A 228 17.57 1.28 -16.00
N THR A 229 17.41 0.68 -17.19
CA THR A 229 16.51 1.18 -18.24
C THR A 229 15.06 1.29 -17.72
N VAL A 230 14.53 0.24 -17.12
CA VAL A 230 13.17 0.22 -16.58
C VAL A 230 13.03 1.18 -15.41
N ARG A 231 14.03 1.23 -14.51
CA ARG A 231 14.03 2.18 -13.38
C ARG A 231 14.02 3.62 -13.87
N SER A 232 14.90 3.98 -14.81
CA SER A 232 14.99 5.33 -15.36
C SER A 232 13.70 5.73 -16.10
N LYS A 233 13.10 4.79 -16.86
CA LYS A 233 11.80 5.01 -17.54
C LYS A 233 10.69 5.24 -16.51
N THR A 234 10.63 4.46 -15.44
CA THR A 234 9.63 4.62 -14.36
C THR A 234 9.83 5.95 -13.64
N ARG A 235 11.07 6.34 -13.30
CA ARG A 235 11.36 7.66 -12.69
C ARG A 235 10.88 8.81 -13.59
N ALA A 236 11.16 8.74 -14.89
CA ALA A 236 10.73 9.77 -15.83
C ALA A 236 9.19 9.87 -15.92
N ILE A 237 8.49 8.73 -15.95
CA ILE A 237 7.03 8.69 -15.92
C ILE A 237 6.51 9.33 -14.62
N MET A 238 7.06 8.94 -13.48
CA MET A 238 6.60 9.42 -12.18
C MET A 238 6.95 10.89 -11.95
N ALA A 239 8.11 11.37 -12.39
CA ALA A 239 8.45 12.79 -12.37
C ALA A 239 7.46 13.63 -13.19
N ARG A 240 6.99 13.10 -14.34
CA ARG A 240 5.93 13.73 -15.13
C ARG A 240 4.60 13.76 -14.39
N VAL A 241 4.20 12.66 -13.73
CA VAL A 241 2.98 12.58 -12.90
C VAL A 241 3.04 13.61 -11.77
N VAL A 242 4.18 13.70 -11.07
CA VAL A 242 4.41 14.69 -9.98
C VAL A 242 4.14 16.11 -10.46
N LYS A 243 4.69 16.50 -11.62
CA LYS A 243 4.55 17.84 -12.18
C LYS A 243 3.13 18.12 -12.71
N LEU A 244 2.53 17.16 -13.41
CA LEU A 244 1.17 17.31 -13.97
C LEU A 244 0.12 17.49 -12.87
N LEU A 245 0.28 16.83 -11.74
CA LEU A 245 -0.63 16.92 -10.60
C LEU A 245 -0.24 17.99 -9.58
N GLY A 246 0.91 18.64 -9.76
CA GLY A 246 1.42 19.65 -8.83
C GLY A 246 1.58 19.11 -7.41
N LEU A 247 2.10 17.88 -7.26
CA LEU A 247 2.12 17.20 -5.97
C LEU A 247 2.93 17.97 -4.94
N GLN A 248 2.40 18.02 -3.72
CA GLN A 248 3.09 18.56 -2.56
C GLN A 248 4.23 17.63 -2.10
N ASP A 249 5.12 18.15 -1.25
CA ASP A 249 6.18 17.36 -0.62
C ASP A 249 5.60 16.13 0.08
N GLY A 250 6.29 15.00 0.02
CA GLY A 250 5.84 13.76 0.62
C GLY A 250 6.15 12.53 -0.20
N LEU A 251 5.56 11.41 0.18
CA LEU A 251 5.71 10.13 -0.51
C LEU A 251 4.69 10.00 -1.64
N ILE A 252 5.12 9.48 -2.79
CA ILE A 252 4.25 8.78 -3.74
C ILE A 252 4.71 7.33 -3.87
N HIS A 253 3.82 6.41 -3.60
CA HIS A 253 4.05 4.98 -3.82
C HIS A 253 3.24 4.52 -5.02
N THR A 254 3.92 3.82 -5.93
CA THR A 254 3.37 3.42 -7.23
C THR A 254 3.54 1.93 -7.41
N GLN A 255 2.47 1.23 -7.80
CA GLN A 255 2.59 -0.13 -8.32
C GLN A 255 2.57 -0.11 -9.85
N PHE A 256 3.43 -0.90 -10.46
CA PHE A 256 3.54 -0.97 -11.91
C PHE A 256 3.93 -2.37 -12.39
N LEU A 257 3.56 -2.68 -13.63
CA LEU A 257 3.96 -3.90 -14.32
C LEU A 257 5.11 -3.59 -15.27
N SER A 258 6.03 -4.54 -15.41
CA SER A 258 7.13 -4.48 -16.37
C SER A 258 7.19 -5.76 -17.20
N ASN A 259 7.33 -5.60 -18.54
CA ASN A 259 7.60 -6.70 -19.47
C ASN A 259 8.67 -6.23 -20.46
N GLY A 260 9.86 -6.83 -20.39
CA GLY A 260 11.04 -6.28 -21.03
C GLY A 260 11.32 -4.86 -20.51
N ASP A 261 11.43 -3.91 -21.42
CA ASP A 261 11.63 -2.49 -21.09
C ASP A 261 10.32 -1.68 -21.05
N ASP A 262 9.17 -2.33 -21.22
CA ASP A 262 7.89 -1.67 -21.13
C ASP A 262 7.38 -1.60 -19.69
N VAL A 263 6.70 -0.48 -19.37
CA VAL A 263 6.19 -0.15 -18.04
C VAL A 263 4.73 0.27 -18.15
N TRP A 264 3.87 -0.22 -17.25
CA TRP A 264 2.47 0.20 -17.12
C TRP A 264 2.16 0.50 -15.66
N ILE A 265 1.76 1.74 -15.38
CA ILE A 265 1.37 2.17 -14.04
C ILE A 265 0.02 1.55 -13.69
N VAL A 266 -0.02 0.77 -12.62
CA VAL A 266 -1.24 0.11 -12.14
C VAL A 266 -2.01 1.02 -11.20
N GLU A 267 -1.35 1.56 -10.18
CA GLU A 267 -1.95 2.47 -9.20
C GLU A 267 -0.88 3.32 -8.52
N CYS A 268 -1.31 4.45 -7.99
CA CYS A 268 -0.50 5.32 -7.16
C CYS A 268 -1.22 5.62 -5.84
N MET A 269 -0.45 5.94 -4.80
CA MET A 269 -0.98 6.37 -3.52
C MET A 269 -0.03 7.35 -2.84
N ARG A 270 -0.59 8.31 -2.11
CA ARG A 270 0.15 9.36 -1.40
C ARG A 270 0.38 9.04 0.08
N ARG A 271 0.35 7.79 0.44
CA ARG A 271 0.49 7.27 1.79
C ARG A 271 1.54 6.16 1.86
N CYS A 272 1.98 5.86 3.06
CA CYS A 272 2.82 4.67 3.26
C CYS A 272 2.13 3.42 2.73
N PRO A 273 2.83 2.54 2.03
CA PRO A 273 2.31 1.22 1.70
C PRO A 273 2.05 0.42 2.98
N GLY A 274 1.09 -0.52 2.90
CA GLY A 274 0.72 -1.39 4.01
C GLY A 274 1.76 -2.45 4.32
N ASP A 275 1.41 -3.34 5.25
CA ASP A 275 2.14 -4.56 5.55
C ASP A 275 3.62 -4.37 5.93
N LEU A 276 3.90 -3.25 6.61
CA LEU A 276 5.25 -2.88 7.04
C LEU A 276 6.27 -2.96 5.90
N TYR A 277 5.86 -2.54 4.70
CA TYR A 277 6.73 -2.46 3.52
C TYR A 277 8.00 -1.64 3.81
N GLY A 278 7.86 -0.50 4.50
CA GLY A 278 8.99 0.34 4.90
C GLY A 278 10.07 -0.43 5.64
N SER A 279 9.68 -1.38 6.49
CA SER A 279 10.64 -2.19 7.25
C SER A 279 11.48 -3.15 6.39
N LEU A 280 11.00 -3.56 5.21
CA LEU A 280 11.84 -4.25 4.22
C LEU A 280 12.96 -3.32 3.72
N VAL A 281 12.59 -2.09 3.38
CA VAL A 281 13.51 -1.07 2.89
C VAL A 281 14.51 -0.68 3.97
N ASP A 282 14.05 -0.51 5.23
CA ASP A 282 14.89 -0.20 6.38
C ASP A 282 15.99 -1.25 6.58
N GLN A 283 15.61 -2.52 6.53
CA GLN A 283 16.56 -3.62 6.72
C GLN A 283 17.56 -3.75 5.58
N SER A 284 17.13 -3.47 4.36
CA SER A 284 17.97 -3.59 3.18
C SER A 284 18.92 -2.40 2.98
N LEU A 285 18.47 -1.18 3.24
CA LEU A 285 19.23 0.05 3.05
C LEU A 285 19.86 0.59 4.35
N GLY A 286 19.32 0.19 5.51
CA GLY A 286 19.73 0.76 6.79
C GLY A 286 19.24 2.20 7.00
N ILE A 287 18.10 2.55 6.42
CA ILE A 287 17.41 3.83 6.62
C ILE A 287 16.24 3.66 7.57
N ASP A 288 15.53 4.73 7.88
CA ASP A 288 14.23 4.72 8.56
C ASP A 288 13.17 5.32 7.61
N TYR A 289 12.50 4.45 6.87
CA TYR A 289 11.52 4.84 5.86
C TYR A 289 10.37 5.68 6.44
N ALA A 290 9.88 5.31 7.63
CA ALA A 290 8.82 6.06 8.29
C ALA A 290 9.31 7.46 8.71
N ASP A 291 10.56 7.58 9.13
CA ASP A 291 11.18 8.85 9.47
C ASP A 291 11.28 9.78 8.27
N LEU A 292 11.67 9.26 7.10
CA LEU A 292 11.72 10.03 5.85
C LEU A 292 10.33 10.57 5.46
N VAL A 293 9.27 9.77 5.63
CA VAL A 293 7.89 10.21 5.36
C VAL A 293 7.49 11.34 6.31
N ILE A 294 7.76 11.17 7.61
CA ILE A 294 7.43 12.19 8.62
C ILE A 294 8.24 13.46 8.39
N THR A 295 9.52 13.37 8.03
CA THR A 295 10.38 14.51 7.71
C THR A 295 9.75 15.43 6.67
N LEU A 296 9.29 14.85 5.54
CA LEU A 296 8.64 15.64 4.48
C LEU A 296 7.30 16.22 4.94
N LEU A 297 6.50 15.42 5.63
CA LEU A 297 5.18 15.86 6.12
C LEU A 297 5.29 17.01 7.13
N LEU A 298 6.29 16.99 8.00
CA LEU A 298 6.55 18.07 8.97
C LEU A 298 7.29 19.28 8.34
N GLY A 299 7.81 19.14 7.12
CA GLY A 299 8.59 20.18 6.41
C GLY A 299 9.95 20.40 7.00
N GLU A 300 10.55 19.36 7.51
CA GLU A 300 11.93 19.35 8.00
C GLU A 300 12.91 19.22 6.82
N GLU A 301 14.18 19.44 7.09
CA GLU A 301 15.23 19.22 6.09
C GLU A 301 15.31 17.73 5.75
N PHE A 302 15.23 17.41 4.44
CA PHE A 302 15.21 16.03 3.98
C PHE A 302 16.62 15.56 3.61
N SER A 303 17.04 14.46 4.22
CA SER A 303 18.23 13.71 3.81
C SER A 303 17.92 12.22 3.91
N ALA A 304 18.20 11.47 2.84
CA ALA A 304 18.12 10.02 2.82
C ALA A 304 19.55 9.47 2.63
N GLU A 305 20.15 8.97 3.69
CA GLU A 305 21.50 8.42 3.69
C GLU A 305 21.47 6.92 3.96
N PRO A 306 21.47 6.09 2.92
CA PRO A 306 21.58 4.64 3.09
C PRO A 306 22.86 4.25 3.82
N ARG A 307 22.71 3.46 4.88
CA ARG A 307 23.85 2.90 5.61
C ARG A 307 24.56 1.79 4.82
N PHE A 308 23.80 1.10 3.97
CA PHE A 308 24.27 -0.03 3.17
C PHE A 308 24.26 0.34 1.69
N ASP A 309 25.46 0.43 1.08
CA ASP A 309 25.69 0.63 -0.34
C ASP A 309 26.84 -0.29 -0.79
N PRO A 310 26.58 -1.37 -1.53
CA PRO A 310 25.27 -1.78 -2.06
C PRO A 310 24.27 -2.24 -0.98
N PRO A 311 22.96 -2.21 -1.29
CA PRO A 311 21.90 -2.70 -0.41
C PRO A 311 22.09 -4.17 -0.04
N LEU A 312 21.65 -4.54 1.18
CA LEU A 312 21.55 -5.93 1.59
C LEU A 312 20.34 -6.61 0.93
N PHE A 313 20.43 -7.91 0.69
CA PHE A 313 19.37 -8.69 0.06
C PHE A 313 18.35 -9.17 1.09
N PHE A 314 17.15 -8.61 1.05
CA PHE A 314 16.06 -8.97 1.94
C PHE A 314 14.80 -9.34 1.18
N GLY A 315 14.12 -10.38 1.66
CA GLY A 315 12.74 -10.68 1.28
C GLY A 315 11.79 -10.46 2.45
N ARG A 316 10.55 -10.10 2.14
CA ARG A 316 9.43 -9.95 3.07
C ARG A 316 8.28 -10.84 2.67
N HIS A 317 7.60 -11.48 3.63
CA HIS A 317 6.37 -12.22 3.37
C HIS A 317 5.32 -11.99 4.46
N THR A 318 4.09 -11.79 4.04
CA THR A 318 2.93 -11.68 4.93
C THR A 318 2.33 -13.06 5.14
N ILE A 319 2.51 -13.62 6.34
CA ILE A 319 1.97 -14.92 6.71
C ILE A 319 0.46 -14.80 6.91
N THR A 320 -0.29 -15.52 6.11
CA THR A 320 -1.75 -15.57 6.11
C THR A 320 -2.24 -16.98 5.79
N SER A 321 -3.53 -17.21 5.74
CA SER A 321 -4.15 -18.48 5.36
C SER A 321 -5.06 -18.29 4.15
N ASP A 322 -5.13 -19.24 3.26
CA ASP A 322 -6.07 -19.27 2.13
C ASP A 322 -7.49 -19.71 2.53
N THR A 323 -7.64 -20.24 3.76
CA THR A 323 -8.92 -20.61 4.34
C THR A 323 -9.08 -20.01 5.75
N PRO A 324 -10.31 -19.78 6.25
CA PRO A 324 -10.52 -19.41 7.65
C PRO A 324 -9.92 -20.46 8.58
N SER A 325 -9.22 -20.02 9.62
CA SER A 325 -8.48 -20.92 10.49
C SER A 325 -8.28 -20.34 11.89
N THR A 326 -7.87 -21.17 12.84
CA THR A 326 -7.41 -20.72 14.15
C THR A 326 -5.95 -21.15 14.32
N PRO A 327 -4.98 -20.30 13.95
CA PRO A 327 -3.57 -20.65 14.05
C PRO A 327 -3.14 -20.87 15.49
N PHE A 328 -2.48 -21.99 15.74
CA PHE A 328 -1.87 -22.31 17.03
C PHE A 328 -0.38 -21.93 17.03
N SER A 329 0.33 -22.31 15.97
CA SER A 329 1.72 -21.93 15.73
C SER A 329 2.01 -21.87 14.23
N PHE A 330 3.17 -21.36 13.89
CA PHE A 330 3.75 -21.55 12.56
C PHE A 330 5.25 -21.82 12.67
N SER A 331 5.78 -22.46 11.66
CA SER A 331 7.20 -22.71 11.51
C SER A 331 7.64 -22.37 10.09
N HIS A 332 8.92 -22.18 9.88
CA HIS A 332 9.49 -21.95 8.57
C HIS A 332 10.76 -22.78 8.35
N SER A 333 11.01 -23.08 7.07
CA SER A 333 12.24 -23.72 6.59
C SER A 333 12.99 -22.84 5.57
N ILE A 334 12.81 -21.53 5.68
CA ILE A 334 13.48 -20.56 4.78
C ILE A 334 15.00 -20.72 4.95
N PRO A 335 15.75 -20.89 3.85
CA PRO A 335 17.21 -21.07 3.89
C PRO A 335 17.91 -19.72 4.13
N SER A 336 17.76 -19.20 5.35
CA SER A 336 18.36 -17.95 5.81
C SER A 336 18.71 -18.05 7.29
N SER A 337 19.85 -17.51 7.66
CA SER A 337 20.29 -17.45 9.06
C SER A 337 19.76 -16.22 9.83
N ASP A 338 19.26 -15.22 9.13
CA ASP A 338 18.67 -13.99 9.72
C ASP A 338 17.20 -13.87 9.26
N VAL A 339 16.31 -14.48 10.04
CA VAL A 339 14.87 -14.37 9.85
C VAL A 339 14.24 -13.61 11.01
N ARG A 340 13.53 -12.54 10.70
CA ARG A 340 12.85 -11.68 11.67
C ARG A 340 11.35 -11.76 11.46
N ILE A 341 10.60 -11.83 12.54
CA ILE A 341 9.15 -12.01 12.50
C ILE A 341 8.49 -10.94 13.36
N THR A 342 7.53 -10.24 12.77
CA THR A 342 6.62 -9.32 13.46
C THR A 342 5.27 -9.99 13.58
N GLN A 343 4.91 -10.41 14.80
CA GLN A 343 3.61 -11.00 15.11
C GLN A 343 2.53 -9.92 15.03
N LEU A 344 1.44 -10.20 14.30
CA LEU A 344 0.31 -9.27 14.15
C LEU A 344 -0.94 -9.75 14.88
N LYS A 345 -1.15 -11.05 14.96
CA LYS A 345 -2.33 -11.65 15.58
C LYS A 345 -1.93 -12.62 16.68
N THR A 346 -2.66 -12.61 17.79
CA THR A 346 -2.42 -13.52 18.91
C THR A 346 -2.75 -14.96 18.52
N THR A 347 -1.88 -15.89 18.88
CA THR A 347 -2.08 -17.33 18.72
C THR A 347 -3.40 -17.79 19.36
N GLY A 348 -4.10 -18.72 18.71
CA GLY A 348 -5.37 -19.26 19.20
C GLY A 348 -6.58 -18.35 18.97
N LYS A 349 -6.42 -17.22 18.26
CA LYS A 349 -7.55 -16.38 17.83
C LYS A 349 -7.97 -16.76 16.41
N PRO A 350 -9.28 -16.86 16.13
CA PRO A 350 -9.77 -17.07 14.78
C PRO A 350 -9.27 -16.02 13.81
N MET A 351 -8.95 -16.42 12.60
CA MET A 351 -8.61 -15.52 11.50
C MET A 351 -9.38 -15.88 10.24
N ASN A 352 -9.77 -14.86 9.51
CA ASN A 352 -10.35 -15.00 8.19
C ASN A 352 -9.25 -15.34 7.17
N ALA A 353 -9.66 -15.93 6.05
CA ALA A 353 -8.78 -16.16 4.92
C ALA A 353 -8.21 -14.84 4.34
N ALA A 354 -7.08 -14.94 3.64
CA ALA A 354 -6.61 -13.86 2.77
C ALA A 354 -7.76 -13.39 1.85
N PRO A 355 -7.86 -12.10 1.60
CA PRO A 355 -6.95 -11.01 1.94
C PRO A 355 -7.26 -10.30 3.28
N LEU A 356 -8.14 -10.84 4.12
CA LEU A 356 -8.73 -10.12 5.25
C LEU A 356 -7.81 -10.07 6.47
N ASP A 357 -7.30 -11.22 6.92
CA ASP A 357 -6.49 -11.30 8.13
C ASP A 357 -5.04 -11.72 7.85
N LYS A 358 -4.14 -11.24 8.71
CA LYS A 358 -2.70 -11.50 8.66
C LYS A 358 -2.22 -11.97 10.03
N LEU A 359 -1.40 -13.03 10.06
CA LEU A 359 -0.87 -13.60 11.29
C LEU A 359 0.43 -12.91 11.72
N ALA A 360 1.36 -12.76 10.79
CA ALA A 360 2.67 -12.18 11.02
C ALA A 360 3.27 -11.65 9.73
N ILE A 361 4.32 -10.84 9.85
CA ILE A 361 5.17 -10.45 8.72
C ILE A 361 6.58 -10.97 8.99
N LEU A 362 7.13 -11.67 8.03
CA LEU A 362 8.44 -12.26 8.06
C LEU A 362 9.38 -11.49 7.14
N TYR A 363 10.62 -11.30 7.57
CA TYR A 363 11.73 -10.78 6.78
C TYR A 363 12.89 -11.78 6.85
N ALA A 364 13.48 -12.07 5.70
CA ALA A 364 14.64 -12.96 5.61
C ALA A 364 15.76 -12.29 4.84
N ARG A 365 16.99 -12.34 5.40
CA ARG A 365 18.20 -11.86 4.75
C ARG A 365 18.83 -12.98 3.95
N PHE A 366 19.34 -12.67 2.78
CA PHE A 366 20.05 -13.59 1.89
C PHE A 366 21.50 -13.14 1.66
N GLU A 367 22.37 -14.07 1.38
CA GLU A 367 23.78 -13.79 1.10
C GLU A 367 24.04 -13.33 -0.32
N SER A 368 23.13 -13.65 -1.24
CA SER A 368 23.22 -13.25 -2.65
C SER A 368 21.86 -12.86 -3.22
N ARG A 369 21.92 -12.09 -4.31
CA ARG A 369 20.75 -11.73 -5.11
C ARG A 369 20.06 -12.97 -5.70
N ASP A 370 20.83 -13.90 -6.21
CA ASP A 370 20.28 -15.11 -6.86
C ASP A 370 19.54 -15.98 -5.86
N GLU A 371 20.05 -16.11 -4.65
CA GLU A 371 19.36 -16.81 -3.56
C GLU A 371 18.04 -16.11 -3.18
N MET A 372 18.08 -14.80 -3.00
CA MET A 372 16.87 -14.00 -2.72
C MET A 372 15.82 -14.17 -3.81
N LEU A 373 16.20 -14.03 -5.07
CA LEU A 373 15.26 -14.13 -6.21
C LEU A 373 14.72 -15.55 -6.42
N LYS A 374 15.43 -16.57 -5.95
CA LYS A 374 14.96 -17.96 -5.97
C LYS A 374 13.96 -18.26 -4.85
N VAL A 375 14.12 -17.65 -3.68
CA VAL A 375 13.33 -17.98 -2.48
C VAL A 375 12.15 -17.04 -2.25
N ALA A 376 12.35 -15.74 -2.43
CA ALA A 376 11.33 -14.74 -2.07
C ALA A 376 10.00 -14.89 -2.84
N PRO A 377 9.96 -15.25 -4.13
CA PRO A 377 8.69 -15.47 -4.84
C PRO A 377 7.88 -16.64 -4.29
N ASP A 378 8.53 -17.59 -3.62
CA ASP A 378 7.95 -18.84 -3.14
C ASP A 378 7.93 -18.97 -1.62
N PHE A 379 8.07 -17.89 -0.88
CA PHE A 379 8.11 -17.89 0.60
C PHE A 379 7.02 -18.73 1.24
N LYS A 380 5.80 -18.66 0.72
CA LYS A 380 4.65 -19.43 1.20
C LYS A 380 4.96 -20.93 1.30
N THR A 381 5.78 -21.50 0.41
CA THR A 381 6.11 -22.94 0.39
C THR A 381 7.05 -23.36 1.55
N PHE A 382 7.75 -22.40 2.12
CA PHE A 382 8.64 -22.60 3.26
C PHE A 382 7.97 -22.40 4.63
N ILE A 383 6.65 -22.10 4.65
CA ILE A 383 5.91 -21.77 5.87
C ILE A 383 4.84 -22.82 6.10
N SER A 384 4.82 -23.37 7.31
CA SER A 384 3.78 -24.32 7.75
C SER A 384 2.98 -23.71 8.88
N LEU A 385 1.65 -23.62 8.71
CA LEU A 385 0.73 -23.22 9.75
C LEU A 385 0.19 -24.47 10.47
N GLN A 386 0.26 -24.47 11.80
CA GLN A 386 -0.45 -25.42 12.63
C GLN A 386 -1.73 -24.76 13.14
N THR A 387 -2.86 -25.36 12.84
CA THR A 387 -4.17 -24.84 13.25
C THR A 387 -4.78 -25.73 14.33
N MET A 388 -5.56 -25.15 15.21
CA MET A 388 -6.40 -25.93 16.12
C MET A 388 -7.43 -26.67 15.28
N GLN A 389 -7.42 -27.99 15.32
CA GLN A 389 -8.49 -28.82 14.78
C GLN A 389 -9.68 -28.71 15.73
N GLY A 390 -10.62 -27.89 15.41
CA GLY A 390 -11.83 -27.71 16.18
C GLY A 390 -12.80 -26.87 15.38
N ASP A 391 -13.91 -27.51 15.11
CA ASP A 391 -15.10 -27.04 14.41
C ASP A 391 -15.28 -25.53 14.38
N LEU A 392 -15.08 -24.95 13.20
CA LEU A 392 -15.77 -23.73 12.84
C LEU A 392 -17.12 -24.19 12.26
N ALA A 393 -18.11 -24.32 13.17
CA ALA A 393 -19.50 -24.45 12.79
C ALA A 393 -20.06 -23.12 12.30
#